data_30cd7a106f708409bc03593a20f74f74
#
_entry.id   30cd7a106f708409bc03593a20f74f74
#
_cell.length_a   1.000
_cell.length_b   1.000
_cell.length_c   1.000
_cell.angle_alpha   90.00
_cell.angle_beta   90.00
_cell.angle_gamma   90.00
#
_symmetry.space_group_name_H-M   'P 1'
#
loop_
_entity.id
_entity.type
_entity.pdbx_description
1 polymer ?
#
loop_
_entity_poly.entity_id
_entity_poly.type
_entity_poly.pdbx_seq_one_letter_code
_entity_poly.pdbx_strand_id
1 'polypeptide(L)'
;MRTLIIDDEAPIRLLCKVNLEAEGIEVLEAGDGVSGLEVARAEKPDAILLDVMMPGLDGWNVAEELLADESTSAIPIIFLTARADLRDRVRGMDAGGLDYITKPFNPLELASVVRQVVDAVERGDREQLRSERIAELRALFETSA
;
A
#
# COMPACT_ATOMS: atom_id res chain seq x y z
N MET A 1 -9.53 11.01 7.58
CA MET A 1 -8.89 10.02 6.70
C MET A 1 -8.51 8.79 7.50
N ARG A 2 -8.82 7.60 6.99
CA ARG A 2 -8.48 6.33 7.63
C ARG A 2 -7.61 5.49 6.71
N THR A 3 -6.57 4.87 7.24
CA THR A 3 -5.67 3.98 6.51
C THR A 3 -5.69 2.60 7.16
N LEU A 4 -5.87 1.55 6.36
CA LEU A 4 -5.77 0.17 6.81
C LEU A 4 -4.36 -0.33 6.58
N ILE A 5 -3.77 -0.92 7.61
CA ILE A 5 -2.46 -1.57 7.52
C ILE A 5 -2.66 -3.08 7.60
N ILE A 6 -2.22 -3.79 6.57
CA ILE A 6 -2.26 -5.25 6.52
C ILE A 6 -0.81 -5.75 6.52
N ASP A 7 -0.36 -6.26 7.65
CA ASP A 7 1.01 -6.74 7.85
C ASP A 7 1.00 -7.75 9.00
N ASP A 8 1.64 -8.89 8.83
CA ASP A 8 1.67 -9.94 9.85
C ASP A 8 2.60 -9.62 11.03
N GLU A 9 3.49 -8.66 10.87
CA GLU A 9 4.42 -8.24 11.92
C GLU A 9 3.81 -7.15 12.80
N ALA A 10 3.42 -7.52 14.03
CA ALA A 10 2.83 -6.58 14.97
C ALA A 10 3.72 -5.34 15.25
N PRO A 11 5.05 -5.46 15.39
CA PRO A 11 5.90 -4.28 15.57
C PRO A 11 5.84 -3.29 14.40
N ILE A 12 5.72 -3.79 13.16
CA ILE A 12 5.60 -2.94 11.98
C ILE A 12 4.25 -2.23 11.98
N ARG A 13 3.16 -2.94 12.30
CA ARG A 13 1.84 -2.30 12.42
C ARG A 13 1.84 -1.20 13.47
N LEU A 14 2.46 -1.44 14.62
CA LEU A 14 2.55 -0.44 15.70
C LEU A 14 3.34 0.78 15.25
N LEU A 15 4.48 0.57 14.58
CA LEU A 15 5.31 1.64 14.07
C LEU A 15 4.53 2.53 13.09
N CYS A 16 3.83 1.92 12.16
CA CYS A 16 3.00 2.63 11.19
C CYS A 16 1.87 3.39 11.89
N LYS A 17 1.18 2.73 12.82
CA LYS A 17 0.06 3.33 13.56
C LYS A 17 0.49 4.57 14.32
N VAL A 18 1.55 4.49 15.10
CA VAL A 18 2.05 5.61 15.90
C VAL A 18 2.39 6.80 15.00
N ASN A 19 3.10 6.56 13.91
CA ASN A 19 3.53 7.63 13.02
C ASN A 19 2.39 8.24 12.20
N LEU A 20 1.45 7.45 11.74
CA LEU A 20 0.29 7.95 11.01
C LEU A 20 -0.67 8.71 11.93
N GLU A 21 -0.94 8.19 13.12
CA GLU A 21 -1.82 8.85 14.09
C GLU A 21 -1.23 10.17 14.59
N ALA A 22 0.08 10.25 14.71
CA ALA A 22 0.75 11.51 15.06
C ALA A 22 0.50 12.61 14.03
N GLU A 23 0.21 12.23 12.79
CA GLU A 23 -0.10 13.15 11.69
C GLU A 23 -1.62 13.30 11.45
N GLY A 24 -2.44 12.82 12.37
CA GLY A 24 -3.90 12.98 12.29
C GLY A 24 -4.60 11.97 11.38
N ILE A 25 -3.92 10.90 11.00
CA ILE A 25 -4.49 9.83 10.17
C ILE A 25 -4.94 8.68 11.06
N GLU A 26 -6.23 8.37 11.07
CA GLU A 26 -6.76 7.22 11.81
C GLU A 26 -6.30 5.91 11.17
N VAL A 27 -5.93 4.93 12.00
CA VAL A 27 -5.37 3.67 11.53
C VAL A 27 -6.24 2.48 11.94
N LEU A 28 -6.53 1.63 10.95
CA LEU A 28 -7.13 0.32 11.12
C LEU A 28 -6.03 -0.72 10.89
N GLU A 29 -6.08 -1.84 11.59
CA GLU A 29 -5.04 -2.87 11.51
C GLU A 29 -5.64 -4.24 11.20
N ALA A 30 -4.86 -5.03 10.43
CA ALA A 30 -5.12 -6.44 10.21
C ALA A 30 -3.79 -7.19 10.18
N GLY A 31 -3.74 -8.34 10.82
CA GLY A 31 -2.53 -9.15 10.94
C GLY A 31 -2.37 -10.23 9.89
N ASP A 32 -3.34 -10.39 9.00
CA ASP A 32 -3.29 -11.36 7.90
C ASP A 32 -4.20 -10.92 6.76
N GLY A 33 -4.10 -11.63 5.62
CA GLY A 33 -4.84 -11.28 4.42
C GLY A 33 -6.35 -11.42 4.56
N VAL A 34 -6.83 -12.46 5.24
CA VAL A 34 -8.26 -12.71 5.42
C VAL A 34 -8.89 -11.59 6.26
N SER A 35 -8.30 -11.29 7.40
CA SER A 35 -8.74 -10.18 8.25
C SER A 35 -8.67 -8.84 7.51
N GLY A 36 -7.62 -8.64 6.73
CA GLY A 36 -7.46 -7.43 5.92
C GLY A 36 -8.59 -7.22 4.94
N LEU A 37 -8.99 -8.27 4.24
CA LEU A 37 -10.12 -8.22 3.31
C LEU A 37 -11.43 -7.91 4.03
N GLU A 38 -11.66 -8.53 5.18
CA GLU A 38 -12.86 -8.28 6.00
C GLU A 38 -12.93 -6.82 6.45
N VAL A 39 -11.85 -6.28 6.97
CA VAL A 39 -11.80 -4.88 7.43
C VAL A 39 -11.99 -3.92 6.25
N ALA A 40 -11.33 -4.17 5.13
CA ALA A 40 -11.46 -3.32 3.95
C ALA A 40 -12.90 -3.25 3.46
N ARG A 41 -13.59 -4.38 3.43
CA ARG A 41 -14.99 -4.44 3.00
C ARG A 41 -15.94 -3.76 3.99
N ALA A 42 -15.72 -3.96 5.27
CA ALA A 42 -16.59 -3.41 6.33
C ALA A 42 -16.36 -1.91 6.54
N GLU A 43 -15.11 -1.47 6.58
CA GLU A 43 -14.75 -0.12 6.98
C GLU A 43 -14.45 0.83 5.81
N LYS A 44 -14.15 0.30 4.65
CA LYS A 44 -13.83 1.07 3.44
C LYS A 44 -12.85 2.22 3.71
N PRO A 45 -11.60 1.90 4.07
CA PRO A 45 -10.59 2.92 4.35
C PRO A 45 -10.28 3.76 3.11
N ASP A 46 -9.64 4.90 3.33
CA ASP A 46 -9.21 5.80 2.24
C ASP A 46 -7.96 5.30 1.52
N ALA A 47 -7.15 4.48 2.19
CA ALA A 47 -5.95 3.87 1.62
C ALA A 47 -5.63 2.57 2.35
N ILE A 48 -4.89 1.69 1.69
CA ILE A 48 -4.43 0.43 2.26
C ILE A 48 -2.91 0.33 2.10
N LEU A 49 -2.21 0.13 3.22
CA LEU A 49 -0.80 -0.26 3.23
C LEU A 49 -0.77 -1.79 3.32
N LEU A 50 -0.21 -2.45 2.34
CA LEU A 50 -0.30 -3.90 2.18
C LEU A 50 1.08 -4.53 2.06
N ASP A 51 1.45 -5.35 3.05
CA ASP A 51 2.67 -6.15 3.01
C ASP A 51 2.52 -7.28 1.99
N VAL A 52 3.52 -7.46 1.15
CA VAL A 52 3.50 -8.51 0.13
C VAL A 52 3.97 -9.86 0.68
N MET A 53 4.77 -9.85 1.74
CA MET A 53 5.37 -11.07 2.31
C MET A 53 4.64 -11.52 3.58
N MET A 54 3.49 -12.16 3.40
CA MET A 54 2.71 -12.71 4.52
C MET A 54 2.47 -14.21 4.34
N PRO A 55 2.46 -15.00 5.42
CA PRO A 55 2.11 -16.41 5.32
C PRO A 55 0.63 -16.59 4.97
N GLY A 56 0.31 -17.70 4.31
CA GLY A 56 -1.06 -17.99 3.89
C GLY A 56 -1.47 -17.14 2.68
N LEU A 57 -2.52 -16.35 2.83
CA LEU A 57 -2.98 -15.44 1.80
C LEU A 57 -2.02 -14.24 1.72
N ASP A 58 -1.12 -14.23 0.75
CA ASP A 58 -0.11 -13.19 0.61
C ASP A 58 -0.66 -11.88 0.07
N GLY A 59 0.19 -10.83 0.05
CA GLY A 59 -0.23 -9.50 -0.38
C GLY A 59 -0.70 -9.44 -1.83
N TRP A 60 -0.15 -10.27 -2.72
CA TRP A 60 -0.58 -10.30 -4.12
C TRP A 60 -2.00 -10.81 -4.26
N ASN A 61 -2.34 -11.88 -3.50
CA ASN A 61 -3.69 -12.45 -3.48
C ASN A 61 -4.69 -11.45 -2.87
N VAL A 62 -4.30 -10.76 -1.80
CA VAL A 62 -5.15 -9.74 -1.17
C VAL A 62 -5.45 -8.61 -2.16
N ALA A 63 -4.42 -8.10 -2.85
CA ALA A 63 -4.59 -7.03 -3.84
C ALA A 63 -5.51 -7.47 -4.97
N GLU A 64 -5.34 -8.68 -5.47
CA GLU A 64 -6.18 -9.23 -6.53
C GLU A 64 -7.65 -9.28 -6.11
N GLU A 65 -7.94 -9.76 -4.91
CA GLU A 65 -9.31 -9.79 -4.40
C GLU A 65 -9.90 -8.41 -4.15
N LEU A 66 -9.10 -7.47 -3.62
CA LEU A 66 -9.56 -6.09 -3.42
C LEU A 66 -9.94 -5.42 -4.73
N LEU A 67 -9.15 -5.64 -5.77
CA LEU A 67 -9.39 -5.03 -7.08
C LEU A 67 -10.54 -5.69 -7.84
N ALA A 68 -10.82 -6.96 -7.57
CA ALA A 68 -11.93 -7.68 -8.19
C ALA A 68 -13.29 -7.40 -7.54
N ASP A 69 -13.31 -6.89 -6.32
CA ASP A 69 -14.52 -6.58 -5.57
C ASP A 69 -14.90 -5.11 -5.78
N GLU A 70 -16.09 -4.85 -6.34
CA GLU A 70 -16.58 -3.48 -6.61
C GLU A 70 -16.60 -2.60 -5.35
N SER A 71 -16.83 -3.18 -4.19
CA SER A 71 -16.87 -2.42 -2.93
C SER A 71 -15.52 -1.91 -2.47
N THR A 72 -14.43 -2.49 -2.94
CA THR A 72 -13.05 -2.14 -2.53
C THR A 72 -12.14 -1.74 -3.68
N SER A 73 -12.56 -1.93 -4.94
CA SER A 73 -11.70 -1.73 -6.11
C SER A 73 -11.17 -0.30 -6.26
N ALA A 74 -11.88 0.68 -5.73
CA ALA A 74 -11.46 2.09 -5.81
C ALA A 74 -10.50 2.51 -4.69
N ILE A 75 -10.32 1.69 -3.67
CA ILE A 75 -9.41 2.01 -2.55
C ILE A 75 -7.97 1.89 -3.03
N PRO A 76 -7.15 2.95 -2.92
CA PRO A 76 -5.77 2.89 -3.37
C PRO A 76 -4.92 1.97 -2.48
N ILE A 77 -4.08 1.17 -3.13
CA ILE A 77 -3.18 0.23 -2.47
C ILE A 77 -1.75 0.73 -2.57
N ILE A 78 -1.08 0.79 -1.43
CA ILE A 78 0.34 1.12 -1.33
C ILE A 78 1.04 -0.14 -0.80
N PHE A 79 1.91 -0.74 -1.62
CA PHE A 79 2.59 -1.97 -1.22
C PHE A 79 3.78 -1.71 -0.30
N LEU A 80 3.95 -2.59 0.70
CA LEU A 80 5.16 -2.63 1.52
C LEU A 80 6.04 -3.77 0.98
N THR A 81 7.21 -3.42 0.46
CA THR A 81 8.09 -4.38 -0.22
C THR A 81 9.50 -4.38 0.36
N ALA A 82 10.26 -5.47 0.13
CA ALA A 82 11.66 -5.50 0.51
C ALA A 82 12.47 -4.52 -0.34
N ARG A 83 13.42 -3.81 0.29
CA ARG A 83 14.22 -2.77 -0.38
C ARG A 83 14.93 -3.25 -1.64
N ALA A 84 15.47 -4.45 -1.62
CA ALA A 84 16.28 -4.99 -2.71
C ALA A 84 15.48 -5.57 -3.87
N ASP A 85 14.15 -5.67 -3.73
CA ASP A 85 13.33 -6.40 -4.69
C ASP A 85 12.57 -5.48 -5.65
N LEU A 86 13.27 -5.06 -6.72
CA LEU A 86 12.67 -4.26 -7.79
C LEU A 86 11.55 -5.00 -8.52
N ARG A 87 11.66 -6.33 -8.62
CA ARG A 87 10.65 -7.16 -9.30
C ARG A 87 9.31 -7.09 -8.55
N ASP A 88 9.35 -7.11 -7.22
CA ASP A 88 8.14 -6.99 -6.41
C ASP A 88 7.50 -5.62 -6.56
N ARG A 89 8.30 -4.55 -6.67
CA ARG A 89 7.76 -3.21 -6.91
C ARG A 89 7.05 -3.13 -8.25
N VAL A 90 7.66 -3.66 -9.31
CA VAL A 90 7.05 -3.70 -10.64
C VAL A 90 5.78 -4.54 -10.62
N ARG A 91 5.84 -5.71 -9.99
CA ARG A 91 4.68 -6.59 -9.84
C ARG A 91 3.52 -5.89 -9.11
N GLY A 92 3.82 -5.14 -8.05
CA GLY A 92 2.81 -4.38 -7.33
C GLY A 92 2.15 -3.32 -8.18
N MET A 93 2.92 -2.58 -8.95
CA MET A 93 2.38 -1.55 -9.85
C MET A 93 1.57 -2.18 -10.98
N ASP A 94 2.03 -3.29 -11.56
CA ASP A 94 1.30 -4.03 -12.59
C ASP A 94 -0.01 -4.62 -12.05
N ALA A 95 -0.02 -5.00 -10.78
CA ALA A 95 -1.23 -5.52 -10.12
C ALA A 95 -2.24 -4.42 -9.76
N GLY A 96 -1.93 -3.16 -10.02
CA GLY A 96 -2.84 -2.04 -9.78
C GLY A 96 -2.53 -1.19 -8.56
N GLY A 97 -1.39 -1.41 -7.91
CA GLY A 97 -0.93 -0.55 -6.83
C GLY A 97 -0.65 0.87 -7.33
N LEU A 98 -0.84 1.86 -6.47
CA LEU A 98 -0.58 3.26 -6.81
C LEU A 98 0.77 3.76 -6.33
N ASP A 99 1.35 3.11 -5.34
CA ASP A 99 2.67 3.43 -4.85
C ASP A 99 3.24 2.23 -4.07
N TYR A 100 4.46 2.36 -3.62
CA TYR A 100 5.13 1.36 -2.80
C TYR A 100 6.03 2.04 -1.77
N ILE A 101 6.24 1.37 -0.65
CA ILE A 101 7.17 1.78 0.40
C ILE A 101 8.10 0.61 0.64
N THR A 102 9.41 0.84 0.61
CA THR A 102 10.39 -0.24 0.79
C THR A 102 10.78 -0.41 2.24
N LYS A 103 10.84 -1.65 2.71
CA LYS A 103 11.32 -1.98 4.05
C LYS A 103 12.85 -2.19 4.02
N PRO A 104 13.60 -1.67 4.98
CA PRO A 104 13.18 -0.78 6.06
C PRO A 104 12.83 0.62 5.53
N PHE A 105 11.81 1.23 6.10
CA PHE A 105 11.36 2.58 5.69
C PHE A 105 11.60 3.60 6.81
N ASN A 106 11.63 4.88 6.43
CA ASN A 106 11.62 5.96 7.39
C ASN A 106 10.18 6.20 7.84
N PRO A 107 9.83 5.94 9.12
CA PRO A 107 8.45 6.11 9.58
C PRO A 107 7.90 7.51 9.38
N LEU A 108 8.76 8.53 9.36
CA LEU A 108 8.34 9.92 9.17
C LEU A 108 7.83 10.21 7.76
N GLU A 109 8.12 9.34 6.81
CA GLU A 109 7.68 9.50 5.41
C GLU A 109 6.32 8.86 5.13
N LEU A 110 5.83 8.00 6.02
CA LEU A 110 4.58 7.26 5.80
C LEU A 110 3.38 8.16 5.53
N ALA A 111 3.16 9.14 6.39
CA ALA A 111 2.01 10.04 6.26
C ALA A 111 2.06 10.83 4.95
N SER A 112 3.25 11.26 4.54
CA SER A 112 3.43 11.99 3.30
C SER A 112 3.04 11.15 2.08
N VAL A 113 3.48 9.89 2.05
CA VAL A 113 3.14 8.97 0.96
C VAL A 113 1.64 8.70 0.92
N VAL A 114 1.03 8.40 2.06
CA VAL A 114 -0.42 8.15 2.15
C VAL A 114 -1.21 9.37 1.66
N ARG A 115 -0.87 10.57 2.14
CA ARG A 115 -1.56 11.80 1.72
C ARG A 115 -1.41 12.06 0.24
N GLN A 116 -0.22 11.88 -0.31
CA GLN A 116 0.03 12.07 -1.74
C GLN A 116 -0.85 11.15 -2.59
N VAL A 117 -0.98 9.90 -2.19
CA VAL A 117 -1.80 8.92 -2.91
C VAL A 117 -3.29 9.26 -2.79
N VAL A 118 -3.77 9.54 -1.58
CA VAL A 118 -5.18 9.87 -1.34
C VAL A 118 -5.56 11.16 -2.06
N ASP A 119 -4.72 12.19 -2.00
CA ASP A 119 -4.96 13.46 -2.69
C ASP A 119 -5.02 13.28 -4.20
N ALA A 120 -4.14 12.45 -4.77
CA ALA A 120 -4.15 12.16 -6.20
C ALA A 120 -5.46 11.48 -6.63
N VAL A 121 -5.95 10.53 -5.83
CA VAL A 121 -7.21 9.85 -6.08
C VAL A 121 -8.39 10.84 -6.01
N GLU A 122 -8.41 11.70 -5.00
CA GLU A 122 -9.47 12.70 -4.82
C GLU A 122 -9.50 13.74 -5.95
N ARG A 123 -8.32 14.12 -6.48
CA ARG A 123 -8.22 15.04 -7.61
C ARG A 123 -8.54 14.41 -8.96
N GLY A 124 -8.68 13.09 -9.02
CA GLY A 124 -8.83 12.36 -10.27
C GLY A 124 -7.52 12.14 -11.03
N ASP A 125 -6.37 12.24 -10.36
CA ASP A 125 -5.04 12.11 -10.94
C ASP A 125 -4.42 10.72 -10.72
N ARG A 126 -5.25 9.73 -10.46
CA ARG A 126 -4.82 8.34 -10.16
C ARG A 126 -3.88 7.77 -11.23
N GLU A 127 -4.29 7.87 -12.49
CA GLU A 127 -3.50 7.32 -13.60
C GLU A 127 -2.20 8.09 -13.82
N GLN A 128 -2.19 9.39 -13.58
CA GLN A 128 -0.97 10.18 -13.68
C GLN A 128 0.03 9.75 -12.61
N LEU A 129 -0.41 9.60 -11.36
CA LEU A 129 0.45 9.13 -10.27
C LEU A 129 1.04 7.76 -10.59
N ARG A 130 0.18 6.83 -11.04
CA ARG A 130 0.59 5.48 -11.41
C ARG A 130 1.66 5.50 -12.52
N SER A 131 1.44 6.30 -13.55
CA SER A 131 2.38 6.45 -14.66
C SER A 131 3.72 6.99 -14.21
N GLU A 132 3.73 7.99 -13.32
CA GLU A 132 4.95 8.56 -12.76
C GLU A 132 5.74 7.51 -11.97
N ARG A 133 5.08 6.71 -11.15
CA ARG A 133 5.73 5.65 -10.37
C ARG A 133 6.31 4.55 -11.25
N ILE A 134 5.59 4.16 -12.29
CA ILE A 134 6.07 3.17 -13.26
C ILE A 134 7.30 3.70 -14.00
N ALA A 135 7.29 4.97 -14.40
CA ALA A 135 8.44 5.59 -15.07
C ALA A 135 9.67 5.62 -14.17
N GLU A 136 9.51 5.93 -12.89
CA GLU A 136 10.59 5.90 -11.90
C GLU A 136 11.18 4.49 -11.76
N LEU A 137 10.33 3.46 -11.71
CA LEU A 137 10.77 2.07 -11.63
C LEU A 137 11.54 1.63 -12.88
N ARG A 138 11.08 2.02 -14.06
CA ARG A 138 11.79 1.73 -15.32
C ARG A 138 13.18 2.35 -15.33
N ALA A 139 13.30 3.58 -14.87
CA ALA A 139 14.59 4.25 -14.78
C ALA A 139 15.54 3.50 -13.84
N LEU A 140 15.05 2.98 -12.72
CA LEU A 140 15.85 2.15 -11.81
C LEU A 140 16.32 0.86 -12.45
N PHE A 141 15.49 0.20 -13.24
CA PHE A 141 15.86 -1.00 -13.99
C PHE A 141 16.95 -0.71 -15.02
N GLU A 142 16.83 0.36 -15.76
CA GLU A 142 17.81 0.75 -16.78
C GLU A 142 19.18 1.06 -16.17
N THR A 143 19.20 1.70 -14.99
CA THR A 143 20.46 2.00 -14.29
C THR A 143 21.05 0.79 -13.59
N SER A 144 20.25 -0.22 -13.27
CA SER A 144 20.69 -1.44 -12.57
C SER A 144 21.19 -2.52 -13.51
N ALA A 145 20.89 -2.40 -14.77
CA ALA A 145 21.33 -3.36 -15.81
C ALA A 145 22.83 -3.12 -16.18
#